data_a125dc3bc6e42628621bbb1617239416
#
_entry.id   a125dc3bc6e42628621bbb1617239416
#
_cell.length_a   1.000
_cell.length_b   1.000
_cell.length_c   1.000
_cell.angle_alpha   90.00
_cell.angle_beta   90.00
_cell.angle_gamma   90.00
#
_symmetry.space_group_name_H-M   'P 1'
#
loop_
_entity.id
_entity.type
_entity.pdbx_description
1 polymer ?
#
loop_
_entity_poly.entity_id
_entity_poly.type
_entity_poly.pdbx_seq_one_letter_code
_entity_poly.pdbx_strand_id
1 'polypeptide(L)'
;MRSCFKIVLMLSLMFVMVGCNLPTPAPAVSPAVMTESPTAILPLDTPATEQPTPIPTASVPADWQTYTDQQYGFTFRYPKEGQIANQENGYARITGLPFAAGTNLVEKYLEVDVAENANPCSSPLTQGYAPGSFQSQQVTINGLAWVIEGGADAGAGQIHTWTAYSTVKGNACVSLSFILHSTNPGVYSTPPPLFDEAAESAVFADIVFTFVWLNP
;
A
#
# COMPACT_ATOMS: atom_id res chain seq x y z
N MET A 1 36.94 4.51 -42.95
CA MET A 1 36.46 4.81 -44.33
C MET A 1 34.92 4.74 -44.30
N ARG A 2 34.34 5.86 -44.67
CA ARG A 2 32.99 6.04 -45.25
C ARG A 2 31.81 5.54 -44.37
N SER A 3 31.05 6.38 -43.73
CA SER A 3 30.22 7.52 -44.23
C SER A 3 28.91 7.06 -44.85
N CYS A 4 27.84 7.76 -44.36
CA CYS A 4 26.53 7.93 -44.95
C CYS A 4 25.44 6.93 -44.49
N PHE A 5 24.19 7.32 -44.14
CA PHE A 5 23.43 8.40 -44.74
C PHE A 5 22.27 8.80 -43.81
N LYS A 6 22.06 10.09 -43.67
CA LYS A 6 20.89 10.74 -43.08
C LYS A 6 19.67 10.53 -43.96
N ILE A 7 18.52 10.15 -43.40
CA ILE A 7 17.23 10.49 -43.99
C ILE A 7 16.34 11.04 -42.89
N VAL A 8 16.18 12.36 -42.95
CA VAL A 8 15.16 13.13 -42.25
C VAL A 8 13.90 13.00 -43.13
N LEU A 9 12.82 12.44 -42.57
CA LEU A 9 11.51 12.56 -43.19
C LEU A 9 10.60 13.30 -42.21
N MET A 10 10.45 14.60 -42.46
CA MET A 10 9.39 15.42 -41.88
C MET A 10 8.05 14.91 -42.39
N LEU A 11 7.18 14.47 -41.51
CA LEU A 11 5.76 14.35 -41.81
C LEU A 11 4.99 15.33 -40.91
N SER A 12 4.69 16.47 -41.52
CA SER A 12 3.81 17.50 -40.99
C SER A 12 2.37 16.95 -41.00
N LEU A 13 1.78 16.71 -39.82
CA LEU A 13 0.38 16.32 -39.71
C LEU A 13 -0.42 17.50 -39.18
N MET A 14 -1.26 18.06 -40.06
CA MET A 14 -2.24 19.10 -39.77
C MET A 14 -3.20 18.69 -38.66
N PHE A 15 -3.20 19.45 -37.60
CA PHE A 15 -4.26 19.41 -36.58
C PHE A 15 -5.49 20.15 -37.12
N VAL A 16 -6.55 19.42 -37.40
CA VAL A 16 -7.88 19.98 -37.64
C VAL A 16 -8.52 20.30 -36.28
N MET A 17 -8.71 21.56 -36.00
CA MET A 17 -9.47 22.07 -34.88
C MET A 17 -10.96 21.77 -35.07
N VAL A 18 -11.48 20.78 -34.36
CA VAL A 18 -12.94 20.58 -34.21
C VAL A 18 -13.42 21.47 -33.09
N GLY A 19 -14.29 22.43 -33.44
CA GLY A 19 -14.82 23.44 -32.52
C GLY A 19 -15.66 22.83 -31.39
N CYS A 20 -15.44 23.30 -30.19
CA CYS A 20 -16.29 23.04 -29.02
C CYS A 20 -17.62 23.77 -29.18
N ASN A 21 -18.73 23.02 -29.21
CA ASN A 21 -20.07 23.54 -28.96
C ASN A 21 -20.20 23.87 -27.47
N LEU A 22 -20.28 25.14 -27.14
CA LEU A 22 -20.65 25.59 -25.79
C LEU A 22 -22.15 25.34 -25.57
N PRO A 23 -22.58 24.76 -24.46
CA PRO A 23 -23.99 24.70 -24.10
C PRO A 23 -24.52 26.09 -23.71
N THR A 24 -25.66 26.44 -24.27
CA THR A 24 -26.42 27.64 -23.96
C THR A 24 -26.86 27.65 -22.50
N PRO A 25 -26.70 28.74 -21.72
CA PRO A 25 -27.17 28.79 -20.36
C PRO A 25 -28.71 28.74 -20.30
N ALA A 26 -29.23 27.89 -19.44
CA ALA A 26 -30.65 27.77 -19.14
C ALA A 26 -31.15 29.04 -18.42
N PRO A 27 -32.43 29.45 -18.60
CA PRO A 27 -33.00 30.66 -17.98
C PRO A 27 -33.06 30.48 -16.44
N ALA A 28 -32.68 31.55 -15.75
CA ALA A 28 -32.71 31.66 -14.30
C ALA A 28 -34.15 31.54 -13.80
N VAL A 29 -34.40 30.54 -12.96
CA VAL A 29 -35.67 30.42 -12.20
C VAL A 29 -35.58 31.31 -10.99
N SER A 30 -36.52 32.26 -10.87
CA SER A 30 -36.68 33.19 -9.74
C SER A 30 -36.91 32.40 -8.43
N PRO A 31 -36.24 32.73 -7.33
CA PRO A 31 -36.49 32.01 -6.07
C PRO A 31 -37.84 32.38 -5.49
N ALA A 32 -38.66 31.37 -5.25
CA ALA A 32 -39.89 31.51 -4.45
C ALA A 32 -39.51 31.81 -2.99
N VAL A 33 -40.04 32.85 -2.45
CA VAL A 33 -39.95 33.20 -1.02
C VAL A 33 -40.63 32.10 -0.21
N MET A 34 -39.87 31.29 0.47
CA MET A 34 -40.40 30.35 1.48
C MET A 34 -40.47 31.10 2.82
N THR A 35 -41.69 31.22 3.32
CA THR A 35 -41.99 31.70 4.67
C THR A 35 -41.40 30.70 5.66
N GLU A 36 -40.39 31.10 6.45
CA GLU A 36 -39.83 30.30 7.52
C GLU A 36 -40.84 30.04 8.62
N SER A 37 -41.17 28.78 8.84
CA SER A 37 -41.87 28.32 10.04
C SER A 37 -40.82 28.13 11.15
N PRO A 38 -41.07 28.53 12.40
CA PRO A 38 -40.09 28.41 13.48
C PRO A 38 -39.84 26.94 13.79
N THR A 39 -38.66 26.46 13.42
CA THR A 39 -38.18 25.14 13.76
C THR A 39 -37.81 25.11 15.25
N ALA A 40 -38.46 24.24 16.02
CA ALA A 40 -38.09 23.99 17.40
C ALA A 40 -36.66 23.44 17.45
N ILE A 41 -35.81 24.10 18.24
CA ILE A 41 -34.44 23.69 18.50
C ILE A 41 -34.49 22.41 19.36
N LEU A 42 -34.23 21.26 18.77
CA LEU A 42 -33.94 20.03 19.52
C LEU A 42 -32.56 20.16 20.18
N PRO A 43 -32.37 19.66 21.41
CA PRO A 43 -31.06 19.66 22.04
C PRO A 43 -30.06 18.91 21.17
N LEU A 44 -28.93 19.53 20.89
CA LEU A 44 -27.79 18.95 20.21
C LEU A 44 -27.24 17.84 21.10
N ASP A 45 -27.48 16.57 20.70
CA ASP A 45 -26.83 15.44 21.33
C ASP A 45 -25.31 15.60 21.21
N THR A 46 -24.64 15.68 22.35
CA THR A 46 -23.19 15.70 22.44
C THR A 46 -22.67 14.43 21.77
N PRO A 47 -21.75 14.52 20.79
CA PRO A 47 -21.14 13.33 20.20
C PRO A 47 -20.53 12.48 21.32
N ALA A 48 -20.99 11.25 21.46
CA ALA A 48 -20.33 10.28 22.33
C ALA A 48 -18.88 10.15 21.85
N THR A 49 -17.94 10.44 22.73
CA THR A 49 -16.52 10.18 22.49
C THR A 49 -16.38 8.69 22.25
N GLU A 50 -16.13 8.28 21.01
CA GLU A 50 -15.84 6.88 20.70
C GLU A 50 -14.61 6.47 21.48
N GLN A 51 -14.83 5.60 22.46
CA GLN A 51 -13.75 4.98 23.22
C GLN A 51 -12.94 4.14 22.23
N PRO A 52 -11.61 4.32 22.15
CA PRO A 52 -10.79 3.55 21.22
C PRO A 52 -11.02 2.07 21.48
N THR A 53 -11.47 1.36 20.45
CA THR A 53 -11.64 -0.09 20.47
C THR A 53 -10.28 -0.71 20.82
N PRO A 54 -10.16 -1.56 21.84
CA PRO A 54 -8.89 -2.18 22.18
C PRO A 54 -8.38 -2.96 20.95
N ILE A 55 -7.18 -2.63 20.51
CA ILE A 55 -6.49 -3.37 19.46
C ILE A 55 -6.32 -4.80 19.99
N PRO A 56 -6.80 -5.84 19.25
CA PRO A 56 -6.64 -7.21 19.69
C PRO A 56 -5.15 -7.49 19.92
N THR A 57 -4.81 -7.98 21.12
CA THR A 57 -3.45 -8.40 21.42
C THR A 57 -3.13 -9.58 20.52
N ALA A 58 -2.28 -9.36 19.51
CA ALA A 58 -1.84 -10.40 18.60
C ALA A 58 -1.20 -11.54 19.39
N SER A 59 -1.79 -12.73 19.33
CA SER A 59 -1.21 -13.93 19.93
C SER A 59 -0.24 -14.56 18.94
N VAL A 60 0.99 -14.02 18.90
CA VAL A 60 2.03 -14.50 18.00
C VAL A 60 2.47 -15.91 18.41
N PRO A 61 2.41 -16.91 17.53
CA PRO A 61 2.84 -18.29 17.83
C PRO A 61 4.26 -18.35 18.36
N ALA A 62 4.50 -19.24 19.33
CA ALA A 62 5.82 -19.35 20.00
C ALA A 62 6.91 -19.85 19.03
N ASP A 63 6.54 -20.57 17.98
CA ASP A 63 7.44 -21.21 17.00
C ASP A 63 7.82 -20.27 15.82
N TRP A 64 7.37 -19.01 15.82
CA TRP A 64 7.81 -18.05 14.82
C TRP A 64 9.31 -17.79 14.89
N GLN A 65 9.92 -17.63 13.73
CA GLN A 65 11.32 -17.24 13.59
C GLN A 65 11.52 -15.76 13.90
N THR A 66 12.77 -15.39 14.18
CA THR A 66 13.15 -13.99 14.44
C THR A 66 14.10 -13.50 13.35
N TYR A 67 13.74 -12.38 12.72
CA TYR A 67 14.67 -11.59 11.92
C TYR A 67 15.33 -10.54 12.81
N THR A 68 16.62 -10.34 12.65
CA THR A 68 17.36 -9.29 13.37
C THR A 68 18.32 -8.59 12.40
N ASP A 69 18.20 -7.28 12.32
CA ASP A 69 19.18 -6.43 11.66
C ASP A 69 20.06 -5.76 12.73
N GLN A 70 21.30 -6.20 12.82
CA GLN A 70 22.26 -5.68 13.78
C GLN A 70 22.80 -4.31 13.38
N GLN A 71 22.85 -4.01 12.09
CA GLN A 71 23.39 -2.77 11.57
C GLN A 71 22.47 -1.59 11.90
N TYR A 72 21.17 -1.78 11.69
CA TYR A 72 20.14 -0.75 11.92
C TYR A 72 19.43 -0.90 13.27
N GLY A 73 19.71 -1.97 14.00
CA GLY A 73 19.26 -2.18 15.37
C GLY A 73 17.76 -2.39 15.50
N PHE A 74 17.19 -3.34 14.77
CA PHE A 74 15.79 -3.75 14.92
C PHE A 74 15.61 -5.25 14.78
N THR A 75 14.45 -5.73 15.24
CA THR A 75 14.05 -7.14 15.13
C THR A 75 12.54 -7.24 14.99
N PHE A 76 12.08 -8.33 14.37
CA PHE A 76 10.68 -8.74 14.33
C PHE A 76 10.59 -10.26 14.18
N ARG A 77 9.38 -10.80 14.36
CA ARG A 77 9.12 -12.24 14.21
C ARG A 77 8.25 -12.48 12.98
N TYR A 78 8.41 -13.64 12.36
CA TYR A 78 7.68 -14.08 11.18
C TYR A 78 7.41 -15.59 11.21
N PRO A 79 6.41 -16.11 10.47
CA PRO A 79 6.08 -17.54 10.44
C PRO A 79 7.28 -18.44 10.17
N LYS A 80 7.32 -19.60 10.81
CA LYS A 80 8.44 -20.54 10.73
C LYS A 80 8.69 -21.12 9.32
N GLU A 81 7.67 -21.10 8.48
CA GLU A 81 7.75 -21.51 7.07
C GLU A 81 8.52 -20.51 6.21
N GLY A 82 8.58 -19.24 6.66
CA GLY A 82 9.29 -18.18 5.97
C GLY A 82 10.79 -18.46 5.86
N GLN A 83 11.39 -18.11 4.73
CA GLN A 83 12.81 -18.27 4.46
C GLN A 83 13.39 -16.97 3.92
N ILE A 84 14.55 -16.56 4.44
CA ILE A 84 15.29 -15.42 3.90
C ILE A 84 15.88 -15.85 2.57
N ALA A 85 15.29 -15.38 1.47
CA ALA A 85 15.71 -15.70 0.10
C ALA A 85 16.85 -14.81 -0.39
N ASN A 86 16.89 -13.57 0.09
CA ASN A 86 17.95 -12.60 -0.18
C ASN A 86 18.16 -11.73 1.05
N GLN A 87 19.42 -11.35 1.30
CA GLN A 87 19.77 -10.40 2.35
C GLN A 87 21.04 -9.65 1.93
N GLU A 88 20.93 -8.34 1.87
CA GLU A 88 22.00 -7.40 1.57
C GLU A 88 21.96 -6.23 2.55
N ASN A 89 22.90 -5.30 2.48
CA ASN A 89 22.90 -4.14 3.37
C ASN A 89 21.61 -3.33 3.23
N GLY A 90 20.81 -3.33 4.31
CA GLY A 90 19.53 -2.59 4.35
C GLY A 90 18.39 -3.20 3.54
N TYR A 91 18.55 -4.41 3.01
CA TYR A 91 17.49 -5.13 2.30
C TYR A 91 17.42 -6.59 2.74
N ALA A 92 16.21 -7.12 2.88
CA ALA A 92 15.97 -8.56 3.00
C ALA A 92 14.63 -8.94 2.35
N ARG A 93 14.57 -10.13 1.75
CA ARG A 93 13.32 -10.73 1.25
C ARG A 93 13.06 -12.04 1.96
N ILE A 94 11.88 -12.17 2.55
CA ILE A 94 11.39 -13.38 3.22
C ILE A 94 10.25 -13.95 2.38
N THR A 95 10.47 -15.12 1.82
CA THR A 95 9.52 -15.86 0.99
C THR A 95 8.97 -17.09 1.74
N GLY A 96 8.03 -17.82 1.13
CA GLY A 96 7.46 -19.03 1.73
C GLY A 96 6.51 -18.75 2.90
N LEU A 97 6.00 -17.53 3.04
CA LEU A 97 4.94 -17.25 4.00
C LEU A 97 3.69 -18.06 3.66
N PRO A 98 3.04 -18.69 4.65
CA PRO A 98 1.90 -19.58 4.41
C PRO A 98 0.70 -18.81 3.84
N PHE A 99 0.00 -19.42 2.89
CA PHE A 99 -1.24 -18.91 2.30
C PHE A 99 -2.18 -20.05 1.90
N ALA A 100 -3.45 -19.73 1.68
CA ALA A 100 -4.46 -20.72 1.31
C ALA A 100 -4.22 -21.30 -0.10
N ALA A 101 -4.02 -22.60 -0.18
CA ALA A 101 -3.82 -23.30 -1.44
C ALA A 101 -5.11 -23.37 -2.28
N GLY A 102 -4.98 -23.53 -3.60
CA GLY A 102 -6.09 -23.73 -4.53
C GLY A 102 -6.83 -22.44 -4.93
N THR A 103 -6.26 -21.28 -4.62
CA THR A 103 -6.75 -19.97 -5.08
C THR A 103 -5.87 -19.41 -6.20
N ASN A 104 -6.19 -18.20 -6.67
CA ASN A 104 -5.36 -17.47 -7.62
C ASN A 104 -4.12 -16.81 -6.98
N LEU A 105 -3.93 -16.89 -5.65
CA LEU A 105 -2.70 -16.44 -4.99
C LEU A 105 -1.55 -17.39 -5.31
N VAL A 106 -0.44 -16.84 -5.75
CA VAL A 106 0.74 -17.59 -6.22
C VAL A 106 1.87 -17.52 -5.21
N GLU A 107 2.07 -16.35 -4.61
CA GLU A 107 3.14 -16.12 -3.66
C GLU A 107 2.74 -15.04 -2.64
N LYS A 108 3.24 -15.21 -1.43
CA LYS A 108 3.11 -14.25 -0.35
C LYS A 108 4.48 -14.06 0.28
N TYR A 109 4.96 -12.82 0.34
CA TYR A 109 6.29 -12.53 0.83
C TYR A 109 6.38 -11.15 1.49
N LEU A 110 7.46 -10.95 2.22
CA LEU A 110 7.82 -9.72 2.89
C LEU A 110 9.16 -9.21 2.34
N GLU A 111 9.23 -7.94 2.02
CA GLU A 111 10.48 -7.22 1.79
C GLU A 111 10.73 -6.25 2.94
N VAL A 112 11.97 -6.21 3.37
CA VAL A 112 12.49 -5.28 4.38
C VAL A 112 13.44 -4.35 3.67
N ASP A 113 13.18 -3.06 3.76
CA ASP A 113 14.03 -2.03 3.17
C ASP A 113 14.44 -1.03 4.25
N VAL A 114 15.70 -0.64 4.25
CA VAL A 114 16.21 0.43 5.11
C VAL A 114 16.81 1.53 4.26
N ALA A 115 16.29 2.73 4.42
CA ALA A 115 16.80 3.93 3.79
C ALA A 115 17.33 4.89 4.86
N GLU A 116 18.56 5.39 4.67
CA GLU A 116 19.13 6.40 5.55
C GLU A 116 18.70 7.81 5.12
N ASN A 117 18.37 8.65 6.10
CA ASN A 117 17.99 10.05 5.90
C ASN A 117 16.77 10.25 4.98
N ALA A 118 15.91 9.24 4.82
CA ALA A 118 14.68 9.35 4.04
C ALA A 118 13.68 10.30 4.74
N ASN A 119 13.23 11.31 4.01
CA ASN A 119 12.22 12.25 4.50
C ASN A 119 11.29 12.66 3.33
N PRO A 120 10.03 12.26 3.36
CA PRO A 120 9.39 11.41 4.39
C PRO A 120 9.92 9.98 4.39
N CYS A 121 9.75 9.29 5.54
CA CYS A 121 9.95 7.84 5.63
C CYS A 121 8.75 7.14 4.99
N SER A 122 8.96 6.49 3.87
CA SER A 122 7.95 5.80 3.09
C SER A 122 8.54 4.57 2.40
N SER A 123 7.68 3.63 2.01
CA SER A 123 8.10 2.43 1.30
C SER A 123 8.69 2.75 -0.08
N PRO A 124 9.76 2.06 -0.50
CA PRO A 124 10.27 2.15 -1.86
C PRO A 124 9.23 1.75 -2.92
N LEU A 125 8.21 0.96 -2.55
CA LEU A 125 7.12 0.58 -3.46
C LEU A 125 6.26 1.77 -3.89
N THR A 126 6.30 2.90 -3.18
CA THR A 126 5.61 4.13 -3.60
C THR A 126 6.32 4.86 -4.75
N GLN A 127 7.58 4.52 -5.02
CA GLN A 127 8.35 5.16 -6.08
C GLN A 127 7.77 4.79 -7.45
N GLY A 128 7.55 5.82 -8.26
CA GLY A 128 6.93 5.65 -9.59
C GLY A 128 5.42 5.79 -9.61
N TYR A 129 4.76 5.83 -8.47
CA TYR A 129 3.35 6.18 -8.37
C TYR A 129 3.16 7.70 -8.36
N ALA A 130 2.11 8.18 -9.03
CA ALA A 130 1.75 9.59 -8.92
C ALA A 130 1.27 9.89 -7.48
N PRO A 131 1.54 11.09 -6.93
CA PRO A 131 1.02 11.48 -5.63
C PRO A 131 -0.51 11.29 -5.55
N GLY A 132 -0.98 10.57 -4.51
CA GLY A 132 -2.39 10.27 -4.31
C GLY A 132 -2.93 9.06 -5.09
N SER A 133 -2.09 8.34 -5.85
CA SER A 133 -2.49 7.11 -6.54
C SER A 133 -2.37 5.86 -5.65
N PHE A 134 -1.86 5.99 -4.46
CA PHE A 134 -1.80 4.94 -3.42
C PHE A 134 -2.39 5.47 -2.12
N GLN A 135 -2.85 4.56 -1.26
CA GLN A 135 -3.37 4.92 0.06
C GLN A 135 -2.20 5.14 1.03
N SER A 136 -2.32 6.15 1.89
CA SER A 136 -1.35 6.40 2.96
C SER A 136 -2.07 6.90 4.22
N GLN A 137 -1.69 6.36 5.36
CA GLN A 137 -2.21 6.79 6.66
C GLN A 137 -1.15 6.65 7.77
N GLN A 138 -1.27 7.46 8.80
CA GLN A 138 -0.44 7.35 9.99
C GLN A 138 -1.18 6.59 11.09
N VAL A 139 -0.49 5.68 11.75
CA VAL A 139 -1.01 4.89 12.87
C VAL A 139 0.04 4.75 13.98
N THR A 140 -0.41 4.34 15.16
CA THR A 140 0.49 3.94 16.23
C THR A 140 0.29 2.46 16.51
N ILE A 141 1.34 1.66 16.36
CA ILE A 141 1.34 0.22 16.66
C ILE A 141 2.43 -0.04 17.68
N ASN A 142 2.06 -0.66 18.79
CA ASN A 142 2.99 -1.02 19.87
C ASN A 142 3.85 0.18 20.37
N GLY A 143 3.25 1.36 20.42
CA GLY A 143 3.91 2.60 20.85
C GLY A 143 4.83 3.26 19.80
N LEU A 144 4.96 2.67 18.62
CA LEU A 144 5.73 3.22 17.51
C LEU A 144 4.80 3.90 16.50
N ALA A 145 5.24 5.05 15.97
CA ALA A 145 4.56 5.71 14.86
C ALA A 145 4.92 5.00 13.54
N TRP A 146 3.88 4.67 12.76
CA TRP A 146 4.01 4.02 11.46
C TRP A 146 3.29 4.82 10.39
N VAL A 147 3.83 4.81 9.20
CA VAL A 147 3.11 5.16 7.97
C VAL A 147 2.72 3.85 7.29
N ILE A 148 1.42 3.65 7.09
CA ILE A 148 0.90 2.53 6.29
C ILE A 148 0.62 3.04 4.90
N GLU A 149 1.15 2.35 3.91
CA GLU A 149 0.95 2.64 2.49
C GLU A 149 0.48 1.37 1.78
N GLY A 150 -0.37 1.52 0.78
CA GLY A 150 -0.90 0.37 0.06
C GLY A 150 -1.28 0.70 -1.37
N GLY A 151 -1.07 -0.27 -2.25
CA GLY A 151 -1.35 -0.14 -3.66
C GLY A 151 -1.33 -1.48 -4.38
N ALA A 152 -1.50 -1.42 -5.69
CA ALA A 152 -1.39 -2.59 -6.53
C ALA A 152 -0.82 -2.21 -7.90
N ASP A 153 -0.12 -3.15 -8.51
CA ASP A 153 0.21 -3.10 -9.92
C ASP A 153 -0.24 -4.38 -10.63
N ALA A 154 -0.39 -4.30 -11.94
CA ALA A 154 -0.78 -5.44 -12.76
C ALA A 154 -0.11 -5.40 -14.13
N GLY A 155 0.38 -6.54 -14.58
CA GLY A 155 1.00 -6.68 -15.88
C GLY A 155 1.16 -8.14 -16.29
N ALA A 156 1.06 -8.42 -17.58
CA ALA A 156 1.26 -9.75 -18.15
C ALA A 156 0.45 -10.87 -17.47
N GLY A 157 -0.75 -10.57 -16.99
CA GLY A 157 -1.60 -11.54 -16.30
C GLY A 157 -1.24 -11.78 -14.82
N GLN A 158 -0.34 -10.99 -14.26
CA GLN A 158 0.03 -11.00 -12.84
C GLN A 158 -0.51 -9.76 -12.14
N ILE A 159 -0.83 -9.89 -10.86
CA ILE A 159 -1.28 -8.80 -10.00
C ILE A 159 -0.45 -8.86 -8.72
N HIS A 160 0.15 -7.74 -8.32
CA HIS A 160 0.83 -7.57 -7.05
C HIS A 160 0.08 -6.54 -6.22
N THR A 161 -0.61 -7.01 -5.19
CA THR A 161 -1.18 -6.13 -4.17
C THR A 161 -0.18 -6.01 -3.02
N TRP A 162 0.07 -4.81 -2.54
CA TRP A 162 1.05 -4.60 -1.49
C TRP A 162 0.53 -3.68 -0.40
N THR A 163 1.00 -3.92 0.82
CA THR A 163 0.84 -3.07 1.99
C THR A 163 2.19 -2.91 2.66
N ALA A 164 2.62 -1.69 2.88
CA ALA A 164 3.90 -1.39 3.52
C ALA A 164 3.69 -0.63 4.82
N TYR A 165 4.51 -0.95 5.81
CA TYR A 165 4.58 -0.27 7.10
C TYR A 165 5.96 0.33 7.26
N SER A 166 6.03 1.65 7.35
CA SER A 166 7.31 2.37 7.48
C SER A 166 7.39 3.07 8.82
N THR A 167 8.54 2.95 9.50
CA THR A 167 8.81 3.60 10.79
C THR A 167 10.23 4.16 10.81
N VAL A 168 10.48 5.15 11.65
CA VAL A 168 11.77 5.84 11.72
C VAL A 168 12.35 5.83 13.12
N LYS A 169 13.68 5.63 13.23
CA LYS A 169 14.46 5.89 14.44
C LYS A 169 15.79 6.53 14.05
N GLY A 170 16.05 7.71 14.59
CA GLY A 170 17.24 8.48 14.19
C GLY A 170 17.18 8.86 12.71
N ASN A 171 18.19 8.40 11.95
CA ASN A 171 18.26 8.59 10.51
C ASN A 171 17.81 7.36 9.70
N ALA A 172 17.47 6.24 10.34
CA ALA A 172 17.05 5.04 9.67
C ALA A 172 15.52 5.01 9.49
N CYS A 173 15.08 4.91 8.25
CA CYS A 173 13.70 4.60 7.85
C CYS A 173 13.64 3.12 7.49
N VAL A 174 12.89 2.33 8.25
CA VAL A 174 12.64 0.91 7.98
C VAL A 174 11.26 0.73 7.42
N SER A 175 11.16 0.06 6.29
CA SER A 175 9.90 -0.32 5.64
C SER A 175 9.75 -1.84 5.59
N LEU A 176 8.62 -2.33 6.10
CA LEU A 176 8.18 -3.71 5.96
C LEU A 176 7.09 -3.75 4.88
N SER A 177 7.44 -4.20 3.69
CA SER A 177 6.56 -4.25 2.53
C SER A 177 6.06 -5.68 2.32
N PHE A 178 4.76 -5.89 2.47
CA PHE A 178 4.08 -7.17 2.33
C PHE A 178 3.42 -7.28 0.97
N ILE A 179 3.73 -8.31 0.22
CA ILE A 179 3.26 -8.48 -1.15
C ILE A 179 2.44 -9.77 -1.28
N LEU A 180 1.25 -9.63 -1.88
CA LEU A 180 0.39 -10.71 -2.34
C LEU A 180 0.47 -10.76 -3.86
N HIS A 181 1.20 -11.74 -4.40
CA HIS A 181 1.31 -11.96 -5.83
C HIS A 181 0.26 -12.96 -6.29
N SER A 182 -0.62 -12.56 -7.17
CA SER A 182 -1.70 -13.38 -7.69
C SER A 182 -1.79 -13.35 -9.22
N THR A 183 -2.45 -14.35 -9.79
CA THR A 183 -2.76 -14.36 -11.22
C THR A 183 -4.09 -13.67 -11.49
N ASN A 184 -4.18 -12.96 -12.62
CA ASN A 184 -5.44 -12.38 -13.07
C ASN A 184 -6.39 -13.50 -13.52
N PRO A 185 -7.57 -13.67 -12.89
CA PRO A 185 -8.52 -14.72 -13.26
C PRO A 185 -8.98 -14.64 -14.71
N GLY A 186 -8.99 -13.45 -15.30
CA GLY A 186 -9.44 -13.23 -16.68
C GLY A 186 -8.55 -13.85 -17.76
N VAL A 187 -7.35 -14.35 -17.41
CA VAL A 187 -6.47 -15.05 -18.37
C VAL A 187 -6.77 -16.55 -18.49
N TYR A 188 -7.67 -17.08 -17.65
CA TYR A 188 -8.02 -18.50 -17.63
C TYR A 188 -9.39 -18.76 -18.26
N SER A 189 -9.54 -19.85 -19.00
CA SER A 189 -10.84 -20.34 -19.46
C SER A 189 -11.70 -20.88 -18.31
N THR A 190 -11.06 -21.40 -17.28
CA THR A 190 -11.69 -21.80 -16.01
C THR A 190 -10.87 -21.19 -14.88
N PRO A 191 -11.28 -20.02 -14.35
CA PRO A 191 -10.52 -19.33 -13.33
C PRO A 191 -10.47 -20.13 -12.02
N PRO A 192 -9.32 -20.11 -11.30
CA PRO A 192 -9.29 -20.58 -9.93
C PRO A 192 -10.13 -19.66 -9.03
N PRO A 193 -10.57 -20.11 -7.85
CA PRO A 193 -11.18 -19.26 -6.84
C PRO A 193 -10.30 -18.08 -6.48
N LEU A 194 -10.89 -16.94 -6.18
CA LEU A 194 -10.17 -15.79 -5.64
C LEU A 194 -9.69 -16.07 -4.22
N PHE A 195 -8.51 -15.60 -3.88
CA PHE A 195 -8.06 -15.61 -2.49
C PHE A 195 -8.80 -14.54 -1.67
N ASP A 196 -8.90 -14.77 -0.35
CA ASP A 196 -9.41 -13.78 0.60
C ASP A 196 -8.27 -12.88 1.06
N GLU A 197 -8.22 -11.67 0.52
CA GLU A 197 -7.15 -10.70 0.80
C GLU A 197 -7.08 -10.32 2.28
N ALA A 198 -8.23 -10.20 2.95
CA ALA A 198 -8.26 -9.85 4.37
C ALA A 198 -7.67 -10.98 5.23
N ALA A 199 -8.03 -12.23 4.94
CA ALA A 199 -7.49 -13.39 5.64
C ALA A 199 -5.99 -13.55 5.38
N GLU A 200 -5.54 -13.36 4.13
CA GLU A 200 -4.13 -13.46 3.78
C GLU A 200 -3.28 -12.33 4.37
N SER A 201 -3.85 -11.15 4.52
CA SER A 201 -3.16 -9.98 5.08
C SER A 201 -3.09 -9.98 6.61
N ALA A 202 -3.91 -10.76 7.30
CA ALA A 202 -3.96 -10.76 8.77
C ALA A 202 -2.60 -11.03 9.43
N VAL A 203 -1.81 -11.96 8.88
CA VAL A 203 -0.48 -12.30 9.38
C VAL A 203 0.51 -11.12 9.32
N PHE A 204 0.29 -10.18 8.42
CA PHE A 204 1.18 -9.01 8.27
C PHE A 204 1.07 -8.08 9.47
N ALA A 205 -0.16 -7.84 9.96
CA ALA A 205 -0.37 -7.06 11.17
C ALA A 205 0.32 -7.72 12.38
N ASP A 206 0.25 -9.05 12.48
CA ASP A 206 0.92 -9.80 13.55
C ASP A 206 2.45 -9.67 13.46
N ILE A 207 3.03 -9.72 12.26
CA ILE A 207 4.47 -9.51 12.06
C ILE A 207 4.87 -8.10 12.52
N VAL A 208 4.17 -7.06 12.05
CA VAL A 208 4.44 -5.66 12.42
C VAL A 208 4.30 -5.45 13.93
N PHE A 209 3.32 -6.10 14.57
CA PHE A 209 3.13 -6.01 16.02
C PHE A 209 4.33 -6.54 16.81
N THR A 210 5.12 -7.46 16.25
CA THR A 210 6.34 -7.98 16.90
C THR A 210 7.57 -7.13 16.69
N PHE A 211 7.49 -6.07 15.89
CA PHE A 211 8.63 -5.21 15.59
C PHE A 211 9.10 -4.47 16.85
N VAL A 212 10.41 -4.50 17.07
CA VAL A 212 11.05 -3.81 18.19
C VAL A 212 12.37 -3.19 17.71
N TRP A 213 12.58 -1.92 18.04
CA TRP A 213 13.88 -1.33 17.96
C TRP A 213 14.78 -1.87 19.06
N LEU A 214 15.91 -2.40 18.70
CA LEU A 214 16.94 -2.76 19.66
C LEU A 214 17.51 -1.47 20.25
N ASN A 215 17.71 -1.46 21.56
CA ASN A 215 18.38 -0.33 22.20
C ASN A 215 19.83 -0.29 21.71
N PRO A 216 20.38 0.92 21.51
CA PRO A 216 21.81 1.07 21.23
C PRO A 216 22.65 0.66 22.42
#